data_3f8ee565d9ce0baa6809ba6d0d4abb29
#
_entry.id   3f8ee565d9ce0baa6809ba6d0d4abb29
#
_cell.length_a   1.000
_cell.length_b   1.000
_cell.length_c   1.000
_cell.angle_alpha   90.00
_cell.angle_beta   90.00
_cell.angle_gamma   90.00
#
_symmetry.space_group_name_H-M   'P 1'
#
loop_
_entity.id
_entity.type
_entity.pdbx_description
1 polymer ?
#
loop_
_entity_poly.entity_id
_entity_poly.type
_entity_poly.pdbx_seq_one_letter_code
_entity_poly.pdbx_strand_id
1 'polypeptide(L)'
;MKKWIKITSTLVIAIAVGIFTGYKVGTYAGSDVKEKQTERIKGEEVILDLNSDRHIINAMHKMTHQKVLSHEKQGFIKMTPENIEKVRQAIDESNSGTLQHKEQYLKILVRWYEGDFSQSVEEHNLLWEWDNNSTGKAYELATPEQEEAYILEQAKSEKQ
;
A
#
# COMPACT_ATOMS: atom_id res chain seq x y z
N MET A 1 46.70 27.28 48.01
CA MET A 1 46.38 27.77 46.67
C MET A 1 45.67 26.61 45.90
N LYS A 2 44.34 26.66 45.77
CA LYS A 2 43.54 25.62 45.08
C LYS A 2 43.41 26.01 43.63
N LYS A 3 43.99 25.21 42.72
CA LYS A 3 43.82 25.37 41.26
C LYS A 3 42.45 24.86 40.85
N TRP A 4 41.62 25.75 40.33
CA TRP A 4 40.34 25.40 39.73
C TRP A 4 40.59 24.87 38.31
N ILE A 5 40.25 23.62 38.09
CA ILE A 5 40.26 23.02 36.77
C ILE A 5 38.93 23.34 36.15
N LYS A 6 38.93 24.19 35.11
CA LYS A 6 37.75 24.43 34.28
C LYS A 6 37.54 23.25 33.38
N ILE A 7 36.54 22.45 33.70
CA ILE A 7 36.04 21.38 32.78
C ILE A 7 35.15 22.06 31.76
N THR A 8 35.68 22.24 30.57
CA THR A 8 34.85 22.62 29.41
C THR A 8 34.06 21.38 28.97
N SER A 9 32.78 21.39 29.30
CA SER A 9 31.85 20.38 28.86
C SER A 9 31.65 20.53 27.33
N THR A 10 32.41 19.73 26.58
CA THR A 10 32.15 19.57 25.14
C THR A 10 30.94 18.64 25.03
N LEU A 11 29.79 19.23 24.75
CA LEU A 11 28.56 18.52 24.41
C LEU A 11 28.79 17.79 23.08
N VAL A 12 29.16 16.51 23.15
CA VAL A 12 29.16 15.64 21.97
C VAL A 12 27.72 15.26 21.70
N ILE A 13 27.11 15.97 20.75
CA ILE A 13 25.85 15.54 20.17
C ILE A 13 26.20 14.31 19.33
N ALA A 14 26.01 13.12 19.91
CA ALA A 14 25.98 11.89 19.15
C ALA A 14 24.69 11.90 18.32
N ILE A 15 24.81 12.34 17.08
CA ILE A 15 23.81 12.09 16.05
C ILE A 15 23.85 10.58 15.85
N ALA A 16 22.90 9.89 16.46
CA ALA A 16 22.63 8.50 16.14
C ALA A 16 22.09 8.49 14.70
N VAL A 17 23.00 8.44 13.73
CA VAL A 17 22.68 7.99 12.40
C VAL A 17 22.34 6.52 12.55
N GLY A 18 21.06 6.25 12.70
CA GLY A 18 20.53 4.91 12.64
C GLY A 18 20.96 4.31 11.31
N ILE A 19 22.00 3.48 11.35
CA ILE A 19 22.40 2.67 10.23
C ILE A 19 21.25 1.69 10.01
N PHE A 20 20.41 2.02 9.06
CA PHE A 20 19.42 1.10 8.53
C PHE A 20 20.21 0.07 7.68
N THR A 21 20.90 -0.84 8.37
CA THR A 21 21.58 -1.94 7.72
C THR A 21 20.60 -3.08 7.56
N GLY A 22 20.19 -3.32 6.33
CA GLY A 22 19.72 -4.65 6.05
C GLY A 22 18.57 -4.85 5.10
N TYR A 23 18.21 -3.89 4.27
CA TYR A 23 17.57 -4.27 3.02
C TYR A 23 18.66 -4.37 1.97
N LYS A 24 19.01 -5.58 1.56
CA LYS A 24 19.73 -5.81 0.32
C LYS A 24 18.83 -5.35 -0.82
N VAL A 25 18.84 -4.06 -1.09
CA VAL A 25 18.53 -3.57 -2.43
C VAL A 25 19.61 -4.19 -3.30
N GLY A 26 19.25 -5.22 -4.06
CA GLY A 26 20.13 -5.76 -5.08
C GLY A 26 20.52 -4.60 -5.98
N THR A 27 21.76 -4.13 -5.83
CA THR A 27 22.40 -3.24 -6.79
C THR A 27 22.49 -4.02 -8.08
N TYR A 28 21.49 -3.90 -8.94
CA TYR A 28 21.64 -4.21 -10.33
C TYR A 28 22.61 -3.17 -10.88
N ALA A 29 23.87 -3.62 -11.07
CA ALA A 29 24.90 -2.86 -11.76
C ALA A 29 24.37 -2.40 -13.12
N GLY A 30 24.66 -1.13 -13.43
CA GLY A 30 24.15 -0.40 -14.58
C GLY A 30 24.21 -1.20 -15.88
N SER A 31 23.05 -1.41 -16.42
CA SER A 31 22.83 -1.54 -17.85
C SER A 31 21.58 -0.72 -18.12
N ASP A 32 21.69 0.21 -19.04
CA ASP A 32 20.66 1.06 -19.62
C ASP A 32 19.24 0.78 -19.08
N VAL A 33 18.86 1.47 -18.01
CA VAL A 33 17.46 1.63 -17.66
C VAL A 33 16.89 2.57 -18.73
N LYS A 34 16.70 2.06 -19.94
CA LYS A 34 15.58 2.49 -20.75
C LYS A 34 14.41 2.41 -19.79
N GLU A 35 13.86 3.56 -19.48
CA GLU A 35 12.58 3.73 -18.83
C GLU A 35 11.64 2.69 -19.43
N LYS A 36 11.57 1.52 -18.78
CA LYS A 36 10.58 0.51 -19.08
C LYS A 36 9.31 1.19 -18.64
N GLN A 37 8.63 1.86 -19.59
CA GLN A 37 7.22 2.20 -19.40
C GLN A 37 6.63 0.96 -18.78
N THR A 38 6.24 1.08 -17.53
CA THR A 38 5.62 -0.02 -16.78
C THR A 38 4.41 -0.36 -17.60
N GLU A 39 4.47 -1.48 -18.32
CA GLU A 39 3.41 -1.90 -19.22
C GLU A 39 2.21 -2.10 -18.31
N ARG A 40 1.23 -1.20 -18.42
CA ARG A 40 0.03 -1.24 -17.59
C ARG A 40 -0.61 -2.61 -17.79
N ILE A 41 -0.86 -3.33 -16.71
CA ILE A 41 -1.59 -4.58 -16.77
C ILE A 41 -2.98 -4.25 -17.33
N LYS A 42 -3.33 -4.84 -18.48
CA LYS A 42 -4.68 -4.73 -19.04
C LYS A 42 -5.68 -5.27 -18.02
N GLY A 43 -6.83 -4.61 -17.88
CA GLY A 43 -7.83 -4.94 -16.88
C GLY A 43 -7.64 -4.27 -15.52
N GLU A 44 -6.49 -3.62 -15.30
CA GLU A 44 -6.28 -2.85 -14.08
C GLU A 44 -7.02 -1.49 -14.17
N GLU A 45 -7.91 -1.23 -13.23
CA GLU A 45 -8.54 0.09 -13.11
C GLU A 45 -7.51 1.14 -12.68
N VAL A 46 -7.64 2.33 -13.29
CA VAL A 46 -6.80 3.46 -12.93
C VAL A 46 -7.42 4.17 -11.74
N ILE A 47 -6.61 4.46 -10.73
CA ILE A 47 -7.01 5.37 -9.66
C ILE A 47 -7.00 6.79 -10.24
N LEU A 48 -8.17 7.31 -10.61
CA LEU A 48 -8.31 8.63 -11.24
C LEU A 48 -8.76 9.71 -10.26
N ASP A 49 -9.63 9.37 -9.31
CA ASP A 49 -10.28 10.31 -8.41
C ASP A 49 -10.46 9.69 -7.02
N LEU A 50 -9.82 10.27 -6.03
CA LEU A 50 -9.81 9.81 -4.64
C LEU A 50 -10.29 10.92 -3.69
N ASN A 51 -11.27 11.73 -4.09
CA ASN A 51 -11.71 12.91 -3.38
C ASN A 51 -12.83 12.67 -2.35
N SER A 52 -13.24 11.42 -2.15
CA SER A 52 -14.29 11.06 -1.20
C SER A 52 -14.03 9.72 -0.53
N ASP A 53 -14.65 9.51 0.64
CA ASP A 53 -14.64 8.21 1.35
C ASP A 53 -14.97 7.04 0.43
N ARG A 54 -16.05 7.18 -0.35
CA ARG A 54 -16.51 6.13 -1.27
C ARG A 54 -15.45 5.76 -2.30
N HIS A 55 -14.74 6.73 -2.86
CA HIS A 55 -13.69 6.49 -3.85
C HIS A 55 -12.48 5.81 -3.22
N ILE A 56 -12.10 6.21 -2.00
CA ILE A 56 -11.02 5.58 -1.25
C ILE A 56 -11.38 4.15 -0.87
N ILE A 57 -12.57 3.92 -0.30
CA ILE A 57 -13.06 2.58 0.03
C ILE A 57 -13.03 1.67 -1.20
N ASN A 58 -13.60 2.13 -2.31
CA ASN A 58 -13.68 1.37 -3.55
C ASN A 58 -12.29 1.04 -4.11
N ALA A 59 -11.35 2.00 -4.12
CA ALA A 59 -9.99 1.77 -4.58
C ALA A 59 -9.27 0.74 -3.68
N MET A 60 -9.31 0.92 -2.36
CA MET A 60 -8.68 0.00 -1.42
C MET A 60 -9.31 -1.39 -1.48
N HIS A 61 -10.64 -1.49 -1.59
CA HIS A 61 -11.34 -2.76 -1.73
C HIS A 61 -10.88 -3.53 -2.98
N LYS A 62 -10.85 -2.89 -4.15
CA LYS A 62 -10.35 -3.49 -5.39
C LYS A 62 -8.88 -3.90 -5.33
N MET A 63 -8.07 -3.19 -4.55
CA MET A 63 -6.68 -3.58 -4.30
C MET A 63 -6.57 -4.87 -3.50
N THR A 64 -7.49 -5.13 -2.56
CA THR A 64 -7.46 -6.36 -1.76
C THR A 64 -7.83 -7.61 -2.55
N HIS A 65 -8.49 -7.49 -3.70
CA HIS A 65 -8.98 -8.64 -4.48
C HIS A 65 -7.88 -9.64 -4.84
N GLN A 66 -6.66 -9.18 -5.06
CA GLN A 66 -5.53 -10.08 -5.34
C GLN A 66 -5.06 -10.86 -4.11
N LYS A 67 -5.33 -10.34 -2.90
CA LYS A 67 -4.84 -10.90 -1.63
C LYS A 67 -5.78 -11.89 -0.97
N VAL A 68 -7.03 -11.99 -1.44
CA VAL A 68 -8.06 -12.78 -0.77
C VAL A 68 -8.80 -13.71 -1.73
N LEU A 69 -9.41 -14.76 -1.17
CA LEU A 69 -10.40 -15.58 -1.86
C LEU A 69 -11.80 -15.11 -1.51
N SER A 70 -12.61 -14.90 -2.54
CA SER A 70 -14.01 -14.51 -2.47
C SER A 70 -14.77 -15.15 -3.63
N HIS A 71 -16.07 -15.42 -3.43
CA HIS A 71 -16.91 -15.99 -4.49
C HIS A 71 -17.16 -15.01 -5.65
N GLU A 72 -17.10 -13.74 -5.37
CA GLU A 72 -17.33 -12.68 -6.34
C GLU A 72 -16.36 -11.51 -6.10
N LYS A 73 -15.77 -11.01 -7.18
CA LYS A 73 -14.86 -9.85 -7.16
C LYS A 73 -15.19 -8.98 -8.35
N GLN A 74 -15.48 -7.70 -8.11
CA GLN A 74 -15.81 -6.74 -9.14
C GLN A 74 -14.76 -5.63 -9.23
N GLY A 75 -14.07 -5.57 -10.37
CA GLY A 75 -12.99 -4.63 -10.62
C GLY A 75 -11.67 -5.06 -9.98
N PHE A 76 -10.60 -4.45 -10.43
CA PHE A 76 -9.25 -4.77 -9.99
C PHE A 76 -8.35 -3.53 -10.06
N ILE A 77 -7.67 -3.25 -8.97
CA ILE A 77 -6.55 -2.30 -8.90
C ILE A 77 -5.36 -3.05 -8.35
N LYS A 78 -4.28 -3.11 -9.11
CA LYS A 78 -3.09 -3.81 -8.65
C LYS A 78 -2.54 -3.16 -7.39
N MET A 79 -2.27 -3.96 -6.36
CA MET A 79 -1.68 -3.50 -5.10
C MET A 79 -0.17 -3.35 -5.29
N THR A 80 0.24 -2.20 -5.81
CA THR A 80 1.65 -1.82 -5.96
C THR A 80 2.02 -0.73 -4.96
N PRO A 81 3.31 -0.57 -4.61
CA PRO A 81 3.75 0.54 -3.76
C PRO A 81 3.28 1.91 -4.28
N GLU A 82 3.27 2.10 -5.60
CA GLU A 82 2.83 3.34 -6.25
C GLU A 82 1.33 3.58 -6.05
N ASN A 83 0.49 2.55 -6.17
CA ASN A 83 -0.94 2.67 -5.98
C ASN A 83 -1.29 2.84 -4.49
N ILE A 84 -0.60 2.15 -3.59
CA ILE A 84 -0.72 2.36 -2.13
C ILE A 84 -0.39 3.82 -1.79
N GLU A 85 0.70 4.35 -2.34
CA GLU A 85 1.13 5.73 -2.08
C GLU A 85 0.15 6.76 -2.64
N LYS A 86 -0.43 6.54 -3.83
CA LYS A 86 -1.48 7.42 -4.38
C LYS A 86 -2.69 7.53 -3.45
N VAL A 87 -3.16 6.39 -2.92
CA VAL A 87 -4.27 6.40 -1.96
C VAL A 87 -3.88 7.13 -0.69
N ARG A 88 -2.67 6.91 -0.16
CA ARG A 88 -2.17 7.59 1.03
C ARG A 88 -2.12 9.11 0.82
N GLN A 89 -1.58 9.58 -0.30
CA GLN A 89 -1.51 11.00 -0.63
C GLN A 89 -2.90 11.63 -0.72
N ALA A 90 -3.85 10.98 -1.38
CA ALA A 90 -5.22 11.49 -1.46
C ALA A 90 -5.89 11.61 -0.08
N ILE A 91 -5.61 10.67 0.84
CA ILE A 91 -6.09 10.74 2.22
C ILE A 91 -5.44 11.91 2.98
N ASP A 92 -4.14 12.14 2.77
CA ASP A 92 -3.43 13.24 3.43
C ASP A 92 -3.89 14.61 2.91
N GLU A 93 -4.13 14.72 1.60
CA GLU A 93 -4.61 15.94 0.95
C GLU A 93 -6.09 16.22 1.22
N SER A 94 -6.85 15.23 1.68
CA SER A 94 -8.26 15.40 2.01
C SER A 94 -8.43 16.38 3.18
N ASN A 95 -9.43 17.26 3.08
CA ASN A 95 -9.77 18.15 4.17
C ASN A 95 -10.15 17.37 5.43
N SER A 96 -9.66 17.82 6.59
CA SER A 96 -10.00 17.21 7.87
C SER A 96 -11.53 17.23 8.07
N GLY A 97 -12.12 16.05 8.22
CA GLY A 97 -13.56 15.88 8.43
C GLY A 97 -14.35 15.37 7.20
N THR A 98 -13.73 15.24 6.03
CA THR A 98 -14.40 14.68 4.85
C THR A 98 -14.34 13.16 4.79
N LEU A 99 -13.36 12.53 5.47
CA LEU A 99 -13.19 11.09 5.50
C LEU A 99 -13.60 10.51 6.87
N GLN A 100 -14.59 9.62 6.87
CA GLN A 100 -15.13 9.01 8.08
C GLN A 100 -14.16 8.01 8.73
N HIS A 101 -13.36 7.32 7.90
CA HIS A 101 -12.49 6.22 8.34
C HIS A 101 -10.99 6.51 8.15
N LYS A 102 -10.60 7.81 8.14
CA LYS A 102 -9.22 8.23 7.83
C LYS A 102 -8.15 7.46 8.60
N GLU A 103 -8.31 7.31 9.91
CA GLU A 103 -7.33 6.58 10.74
C GLU A 103 -7.21 5.10 10.38
N GLN A 104 -8.33 4.45 10.05
CA GLN A 104 -8.34 3.05 9.66
C GLN A 104 -7.68 2.85 8.30
N TYR A 105 -7.96 3.72 7.34
CA TYR A 105 -7.29 3.69 6.03
C TYR A 105 -5.78 3.77 6.18
N LEU A 106 -5.29 4.75 6.95
CA LEU A 106 -3.85 4.93 7.16
C LEU A 106 -3.20 3.72 7.84
N LYS A 107 -3.87 3.11 8.83
CA LYS A 107 -3.37 1.88 9.49
C LYS A 107 -3.26 0.70 8.52
N ILE A 108 -4.25 0.53 7.64
CA ILE A 108 -4.24 -0.50 6.60
C ILE A 108 -3.10 -0.24 5.61
N LEU A 109 -2.99 0.97 5.09
CA LEU A 109 -1.99 1.34 4.09
C LEU A 109 -0.55 1.21 4.61
N VAL A 110 -0.31 1.49 5.90
CA VAL A 110 1.01 1.27 6.52
C VAL A 110 1.39 -0.21 6.46
N ARG A 111 0.49 -1.13 6.84
CA ARG A 111 0.78 -2.57 6.74
C ARG A 111 1.05 -3.02 5.31
N TRP A 112 0.23 -2.57 4.35
CA TRP A 112 0.42 -2.90 2.95
C TRP A 112 1.74 -2.39 2.40
N TYR A 113 2.14 -1.17 2.79
CA TYR A 113 3.42 -0.60 2.39
C TYR A 113 4.61 -1.37 2.96
N GLU A 114 4.48 -1.91 4.17
CA GLU A 114 5.46 -2.78 4.83
C GLU A 114 5.43 -4.23 4.31
N GLY A 115 4.49 -4.57 3.42
CA GLY A 115 4.33 -5.90 2.87
C GLY A 115 3.63 -6.88 3.82
N ASP A 116 2.98 -6.39 4.88
CA ASP A 116 2.16 -7.21 5.76
C ASP A 116 0.72 -7.29 5.26
N PHE A 117 0.39 -8.42 4.65
CA PHE A 117 -0.94 -8.75 4.13
C PHE A 117 -1.68 -9.79 4.97
N SER A 118 -1.18 -10.09 6.17
CA SER A 118 -1.75 -11.14 7.04
C SER A 118 -3.21 -10.88 7.45
N GLN A 119 -3.65 -9.61 7.43
CA GLN A 119 -5.00 -9.18 7.80
C GLN A 119 -5.88 -8.84 6.58
N SER A 120 -5.47 -9.23 5.37
CA SER A 120 -6.19 -8.81 4.16
C SER A 120 -7.62 -9.33 4.07
N VAL A 121 -7.96 -10.44 4.74
CA VAL A 121 -9.36 -10.94 4.80
C VAL A 121 -10.22 -9.99 5.62
N GLU A 122 -9.77 -9.63 6.81
CA GLU A 122 -10.47 -8.71 7.70
C GLU A 122 -10.57 -7.32 7.09
N GLU A 123 -9.49 -6.84 6.48
CA GLU A 123 -9.43 -5.54 5.83
C GLU A 123 -10.35 -5.47 4.60
N HIS A 124 -10.35 -6.52 3.76
CA HIS A 124 -11.28 -6.65 2.65
C HIS A 124 -12.74 -6.58 3.14
N ASN A 125 -13.06 -7.37 4.17
CA ASN A 125 -14.42 -7.45 4.69
C ASN A 125 -14.86 -6.13 5.34
N LEU A 126 -13.96 -5.41 5.99
CA LEU A 126 -14.22 -4.09 6.53
C LEU A 126 -14.53 -3.07 5.42
N LEU A 127 -13.70 -3.03 4.37
CA LEU A 127 -13.92 -2.18 3.20
C LEU A 127 -15.21 -2.56 2.46
N TRP A 128 -15.50 -3.86 2.34
CA TRP A 128 -16.73 -4.38 1.78
C TRP A 128 -17.97 -3.92 2.55
N GLU A 129 -17.94 -3.93 3.88
CA GLU A 129 -19.02 -3.42 4.74
C GLU A 129 -19.25 -1.92 4.52
N TRP A 130 -18.19 -1.15 4.40
CA TRP A 130 -18.28 0.29 4.14
C TRP A 130 -18.73 0.63 2.71
N ASP A 131 -18.50 -0.25 1.74
CA ASP A 131 -18.99 -0.14 0.36
C ASP A 131 -20.40 -0.72 0.17
N ASN A 132 -21.19 -0.80 1.24
CA ASN A 132 -22.56 -1.32 1.24
C ASN A 132 -22.69 -2.76 0.72
N ASN A 133 -21.70 -3.61 0.99
CA ASN A 133 -21.68 -5.02 0.60
C ASN A 133 -21.81 -5.20 -0.92
N SER A 134 -21.12 -4.38 -1.69
CA SER A 134 -21.26 -4.29 -3.16
C SER A 134 -20.74 -5.52 -3.91
N THR A 135 -19.80 -6.29 -3.30
CA THR A 135 -19.18 -7.50 -3.89
C THR A 135 -19.05 -8.61 -2.86
N GLY A 136 -18.52 -9.77 -3.24
CA GLY A 136 -18.46 -10.95 -2.40
C GLY A 136 -17.53 -10.81 -1.19
N LYS A 137 -18.00 -11.25 -0.03
CA LYS A 137 -17.22 -11.30 1.20
C LYS A 137 -16.04 -12.27 1.06
N ALA A 138 -14.86 -11.88 1.54
CA ALA A 138 -13.68 -12.73 1.58
C ALA A 138 -13.76 -13.76 2.71
N TYR A 139 -13.22 -14.96 2.47
CA TYR A 139 -13.23 -16.06 3.43
C TYR A 139 -11.84 -16.64 3.73
N GLU A 140 -10.82 -16.36 2.90
CA GLU A 140 -9.48 -16.89 3.04
C GLU A 140 -8.45 -15.97 2.38
N LEU A 141 -7.19 -16.02 2.83
CA LEU A 141 -6.07 -15.38 2.14
C LEU A 141 -5.72 -16.16 0.87
N ALA A 142 -5.41 -15.47 -0.20
CA ALA A 142 -4.85 -16.08 -1.40
C ALA A 142 -3.41 -16.52 -1.15
N THR A 143 -3.04 -17.70 -1.66
CA THR A 143 -1.62 -18.06 -1.73
C THR A 143 -0.89 -17.21 -2.78
N PRO A 144 0.45 -17.13 -2.75
CA PRO A 144 1.20 -16.39 -3.77
C PRO A 144 0.87 -16.82 -5.21
N GLU A 145 0.66 -18.13 -5.42
CA GLU A 145 0.32 -18.71 -6.72
C GLU A 145 -1.09 -18.31 -7.17
N GLN A 146 -2.05 -18.27 -6.24
CA GLN A 146 -3.42 -17.82 -6.49
C GLN A 146 -3.47 -16.33 -6.77
N GLU A 147 -2.68 -15.52 -6.05
CA GLU A 147 -2.54 -14.09 -6.30
C GLU A 147 -1.99 -13.83 -7.70
N GLU A 148 -0.89 -14.50 -8.07
CA GLU A 148 -0.30 -14.36 -9.40
C GLU A 148 -1.28 -14.78 -10.51
N ALA A 149 -1.96 -15.90 -10.34
CA ALA A 149 -2.97 -16.38 -11.28
C ALA A 149 -4.10 -15.36 -11.47
N TYR A 150 -4.60 -14.78 -10.38
CA TYR A 150 -5.64 -13.75 -10.43
C TYR A 150 -5.16 -12.50 -11.18
N ILE A 151 -3.97 -12.01 -10.90
CA ILE A 151 -3.38 -10.84 -11.59
C ILE A 151 -3.26 -11.12 -13.10
N LEU A 152 -2.81 -12.32 -13.49
CA LEU A 152 -2.69 -12.72 -14.90
C LEU A 152 -4.06 -12.85 -15.58
N GLU A 153 -5.08 -13.28 -14.88
CA GLU A 153 -6.46 -13.35 -15.38
C GLU A 153 -7.00 -11.95 -15.68
N GLN A 154 -6.82 -11.01 -14.75
CA GLN A 154 -7.24 -9.62 -14.95
C GLN A 154 -6.53 -8.98 -16.16
N ALA A 155 -5.25 -9.31 -16.38
CA ALA A 155 -4.51 -8.84 -17.54
C ALA A 155 -5.00 -9.40 -18.89
N LYS A 156 -5.77 -10.49 -18.89
CA LYS A 156 -6.31 -11.15 -20.10
C LYS A 156 -7.74 -10.73 -20.43
N SER A 157 -8.53 -10.33 -19.44
CA SER A 157 -9.98 -10.08 -19.58
C SER A 157 -10.35 -8.97 -20.58
N GLU A 158 -9.40 -8.10 -20.95
CA GLU A 158 -9.62 -7.03 -21.95
C GLU A 158 -9.30 -7.44 -23.40
N LYS A 159 -9.01 -8.71 -23.66
CA LYS A 159 -8.70 -9.17 -25.03
C LYS A 159 -9.92 -9.71 -25.78
N GLN A 160 -11.09 -9.70 -25.15
CA GLN A 160 -12.36 -10.13 -25.73
C GLN A 160 -13.31 -8.94 -25.90
#